data_6dd1edf35bae85e01fcf47bbdb3e7edd
#
_entry.id   6dd1edf35bae85e01fcf47bbdb3e7edd
#
_cell.length_a   1.000
_cell.length_b   1.000
_cell.length_c   1.000
_cell.angle_alpha   90.00
_cell.angle_beta   90.00
_cell.angle_gamma   90.00
#
_symmetry.space_group_name_H-M   'P 1'
#
loop_
_entity.id
_entity.type
_entity.pdbx_description
1 polymer ?
#
loop_
_entity_poly.entity_id
_entity_poly.type
_entity_poly.pdbx_seq_one_letter_code
_entity_poly.pdbx_strand_id
1 'polypeptide(L)'
;VTALNNYLKCPLEFYYKNLIRIPSPKNEATEFGSAVHYALEKLFSKMIESNKNQFPTKEAFLADFSWYMNRHRESFTKEQFNRRMEYGEEILSNYYDNYINSFNKIVVVERNIRNVVFNNVPLKGKLDKLEFDGKSVNVVDYKSGDPDKALAKLKGPSEKEPNGGDYWRQAVFYKILVDHYPSKDWKAVSTEFDFIEPD
;
A
#
# COMPACT_ATOMS: atom_id res chain seq x y z
N VAL A 1 -8.54 7.53 1.20
CA VAL A 1 -9.18 7.24 -0.10
C VAL A 1 -10.27 6.19 0.04
N THR A 2 -10.07 5.10 0.78
CA THR A 2 -11.05 4.00 0.94
C THR A 2 -12.44 4.50 1.32
N ALA A 3 -12.54 5.43 2.29
CA ALA A 3 -13.82 6.01 2.69
C ALA A 3 -14.52 6.76 1.55
N LEU A 4 -13.76 7.53 0.75
CA LEU A 4 -14.27 8.23 -0.42
C LEU A 4 -14.76 7.22 -1.49
N ASN A 5 -13.97 6.19 -1.78
CA ASN A 5 -14.36 5.16 -2.73
C ASN A 5 -15.62 4.40 -2.28
N ASN A 6 -15.74 4.09 -1.00
CA ASN A 6 -16.96 3.49 -0.44
C ASN A 6 -18.18 4.39 -0.64
N TYR A 7 -18.04 5.70 -0.40
CA TYR A 7 -19.13 6.66 -0.59
C TYR A 7 -19.56 6.77 -2.06
N LEU A 8 -18.58 6.89 -2.96
CA LEU A 8 -18.85 7.01 -4.41
C LEU A 8 -19.50 5.75 -4.99
N LYS A 9 -19.11 4.59 -4.48
CA LYS A 9 -19.68 3.29 -4.88
C LYS A 9 -21.10 3.09 -4.33
N CYS A 10 -21.27 3.32 -3.03
CA CYS A 10 -22.55 3.16 -2.33
C CYS A 10 -22.55 3.96 -1.03
N PRO A 11 -23.33 5.07 -0.93
CA PRO A 11 -23.42 5.85 0.31
C PRO A 11 -23.86 5.04 1.54
N LEU A 12 -24.67 3.99 1.33
CA LEU A 12 -25.10 3.10 2.42
C LEU A 12 -23.93 2.22 2.90
N GLU A 13 -23.09 1.71 2.00
CA GLU A 13 -21.87 0.99 2.36
C GLU A 13 -20.92 1.88 3.16
N PHE A 14 -20.75 3.15 2.74
CA PHE A 14 -19.97 4.13 3.47
C PHE A 14 -20.52 4.36 4.88
N TYR A 15 -21.84 4.50 5.02
CA TYR A 15 -22.49 4.69 6.31
C TYR A 15 -22.16 3.55 7.29
N TYR A 16 -22.35 2.30 6.86
CA TYR A 16 -22.08 1.15 7.72
C TYR A 16 -20.59 0.93 7.98
N LYS A 17 -19.74 1.02 6.96
CA LYS A 17 -18.31 0.71 7.11
C LYS A 17 -17.49 1.85 7.72
N ASN A 18 -17.83 3.12 7.41
CA ASN A 18 -16.97 4.25 7.76
C ASN A 18 -17.54 5.10 8.92
N LEU A 19 -18.86 5.26 9.03
CA LEU A 19 -19.50 6.04 10.09
C LEU A 19 -19.83 5.14 11.30
N ILE A 20 -20.63 4.10 11.13
CA ILE A 20 -20.99 3.16 12.21
C ILE A 20 -19.83 2.21 12.53
N ARG A 21 -19.00 1.87 11.53
CA ARG A 21 -17.85 0.96 11.66
C ARG A 21 -18.25 -0.45 12.08
N ILE A 22 -19.28 -0.99 11.45
CA ILE A 22 -19.68 -2.38 11.67
C ILE A 22 -18.49 -3.29 11.32
N PRO A 23 -18.06 -4.17 12.23
CA PRO A 23 -16.98 -5.11 11.95
C PRO A 23 -17.31 -5.96 10.72
N SER A 24 -16.41 -5.97 9.76
CA SER A 24 -16.49 -6.87 8.60
C SER A 24 -15.57 -8.07 8.83
N PRO A 25 -15.99 -9.30 8.48
CA PRO A 25 -15.10 -10.43 8.58
C PRO A 25 -13.88 -10.20 7.67
N LYS A 26 -12.73 -10.56 8.18
CA LYS A 26 -11.52 -10.59 7.38
C LYS A 26 -11.64 -11.68 6.32
N ASN A 27 -11.10 -11.42 5.14
CA ASN A 27 -11.10 -12.39 4.07
C ASN A 27 -9.66 -12.70 3.63
N GLU A 28 -9.52 -13.85 3.00
CA GLU A 28 -8.25 -14.39 2.50
C GLU A 28 -7.41 -13.35 1.76
N ALA A 29 -8.02 -12.64 0.79
CA ALA A 29 -7.29 -11.70 -0.06
C ALA A 29 -6.80 -10.46 0.70
N THR A 30 -7.64 -9.93 1.59
CA THR A 30 -7.28 -8.75 2.41
C THR A 30 -6.18 -9.10 3.40
N GLU A 31 -6.24 -10.26 4.04
CA GLU A 31 -5.24 -10.66 5.03
C GLU A 31 -3.91 -11.03 4.36
N PHE A 32 -3.96 -11.67 3.19
CA PHE A 32 -2.77 -11.92 2.37
C PHE A 32 -2.09 -10.62 1.94
N GLY A 33 -2.86 -9.65 1.41
CA GLY A 33 -2.34 -8.33 1.08
C GLY A 33 -1.68 -7.65 2.28
N SER A 34 -2.30 -7.73 3.46
CA SER A 34 -1.72 -7.18 4.70
C SER A 34 -0.41 -7.86 5.10
N ALA A 35 -0.27 -9.17 4.86
CA ALA A 35 0.97 -9.90 5.11
C ALA A 35 2.11 -9.45 4.17
N VAL A 36 1.80 -9.23 2.90
CA VAL A 36 2.74 -8.69 1.90
C VAL A 36 3.21 -7.29 2.30
N HIS A 37 2.27 -6.38 2.60
CA HIS A 37 2.60 -5.02 3.06
C HIS A 37 3.44 -5.03 4.33
N TYR A 38 3.12 -5.89 5.30
CA TYR A 38 3.90 -6.03 6.52
C TYR A 38 5.34 -6.47 6.26
N ALA A 39 5.53 -7.47 5.41
CA ALA A 39 6.88 -7.93 5.06
C ALA A 39 7.70 -6.81 4.39
N LEU A 40 7.12 -6.08 3.44
CA LEU A 40 7.77 -4.95 2.77
C LEU A 40 8.06 -3.79 3.74
N GLU A 41 7.12 -3.46 4.64
CA GLU A 41 7.38 -2.50 5.72
C GLU A 41 8.60 -2.90 6.54
N LYS A 42 8.69 -4.18 6.95
CA LYS A 42 9.82 -4.69 7.74
C LYS A 42 11.12 -4.71 6.97
N LEU A 43 11.08 -5.01 5.67
CA LEU A 43 12.25 -4.97 4.78
C LEU A 43 12.93 -3.58 4.84
N PHE A 44 12.15 -2.54 4.60
CA PHE A 44 12.66 -1.17 4.59
C PHE A 44 12.93 -0.63 6.01
N SER A 45 12.09 -0.92 7.00
CA SER A 45 12.32 -0.49 8.38
C SER A 45 13.64 -1.04 8.94
N LYS A 46 13.90 -2.34 8.75
CA LYS A 46 15.16 -2.96 9.16
C LYS A 46 16.37 -2.38 8.41
N MET A 47 16.20 -2.04 7.14
CA MET A 47 17.25 -1.35 6.36
C MET A 47 17.55 0.04 6.95
N ILE A 48 16.52 0.84 7.27
CA ILE A 48 16.66 2.18 7.87
C ILE A 48 17.33 2.09 9.25
N GLU A 49 16.97 1.09 10.06
CA GLU A 49 17.53 0.85 11.40
C GLU A 49 18.97 0.29 11.33
N SER A 50 19.37 -0.26 10.19
CA SER A 50 20.73 -0.77 9.98
C SER A 50 21.74 0.37 9.91
N ASN A 51 22.82 0.28 10.68
CA ASN A 51 23.91 1.27 10.68
C ASN A 51 24.60 1.45 9.30
N LYS A 52 24.39 0.52 8.38
CA LYS A 52 25.00 0.50 7.04
C LYS A 52 23.99 0.68 5.92
N ASN A 53 22.73 1.00 6.22
CA ASN A 53 21.64 1.01 5.23
C ASN A 53 21.61 -0.27 4.37
N GLN A 54 21.76 -1.42 5.03
CA GLN A 54 21.73 -2.73 4.37
C GLN A 54 20.38 -3.39 4.58
N PHE A 55 19.82 -3.89 3.50
CA PHE A 55 18.61 -4.69 3.57
C PHE A 55 18.88 -6.00 4.33
N PRO A 56 17.89 -6.52 5.07
CA PRO A 56 17.96 -7.86 5.63
C PRO A 56 18.08 -8.92 4.53
N THR A 57 18.52 -10.12 4.90
CA THR A 57 18.58 -11.24 3.94
C THR A 57 17.19 -11.65 3.47
N LYS A 58 17.11 -12.36 2.36
CA LYS A 58 15.87 -12.89 1.80
C LYS A 58 15.14 -13.79 2.81
N GLU A 59 15.87 -14.64 3.52
CA GLU A 59 15.31 -15.51 4.56
C GLU A 59 14.65 -14.69 5.69
N ALA A 60 15.28 -13.61 6.12
CA ALA A 60 14.72 -12.72 7.14
C ALA A 60 13.47 -11.96 6.64
N PHE A 61 13.45 -11.60 5.36
CA PHE A 61 12.29 -10.98 4.72
C PHE A 61 11.10 -11.94 4.62
N LEU A 62 11.35 -13.18 4.16
CA LEU A 62 10.31 -14.22 4.08
C LEU A 62 9.82 -14.65 5.47
N ALA A 63 10.70 -14.64 6.48
CA ALA A 63 10.30 -14.92 7.85
C ALA A 63 9.32 -13.88 8.41
N ASP A 64 9.44 -12.59 8.05
CA ASP A 64 8.48 -11.57 8.45
C ASP A 64 7.09 -11.81 7.81
N PHE A 65 7.04 -12.21 6.55
CA PHE A 65 5.80 -12.62 5.88
C PHE A 65 5.16 -13.83 6.58
N SER A 66 5.93 -14.91 6.77
CA SER A 66 5.46 -16.12 7.40
C SER A 66 5.00 -15.88 8.85
N TRP A 67 5.68 -14.99 9.58
CA TRP A 67 5.27 -14.59 10.93
C TRP A 67 3.88 -13.93 10.91
N TYR A 68 3.64 -12.99 9.99
CA TYR A 68 2.34 -12.32 9.89
C TYR A 68 1.23 -13.30 9.53
N MET A 69 1.45 -14.16 8.53
CA MET A 69 0.48 -15.17 8.10
C MET A 69 0.10 -16.11 9.26
N ASN A 70 1.09 -16.61 10.02
CA ASN A 70 0.86 -17.48 11.17
C ASN A 70 0.08 -16.75 12.27
N ARG A 71 0.38 -15.48 12.54
CA ARG A 71 -0.32 -14.70 13.55
C ARG A 71 -1.79 -14.45 13.21
N HIS A 72 -2.14 -14.43 11.93
CA HIS A 72 -3.51 -14.22 11.47
C HIS A 72 -4.11 -15.48 10.83
N ARG A 73 -3.62 -16.63 11.28
CA ARG A 73 -4.02 -17.95 10.74
C ARG A 73 -5.53 -18.19 10.75
N GLU A 74 -6.24 -17.64 11.73
CA GLU A 74 -7.68 -17.75 11.90
C GLU A 74 -8.51 -17.12 10.77
N SER A 75 -7.90 -16.28 9.96
CA SER A 75 -8.57 -15.63 8.80
C SER A 75 -8.65 -16.52 7.56
N PHE A 76 -8.09 -17.74 7.63
CA PHE A 76 -7.96 -18.65 6.49
C PHE A 76 -8.48 -20.05 6.83
N THR A 77 -9.05 -20.75 5.84
CA THR A 77 -9.15 -22.22 5.93
C THR A 77 -7.75 -22.84 5.84
N LYS A 78 -7.63 -24.13 6.14
CA LYS A 78 -6.34 -24.83 6.06
C LYS A 78 -5.77 -24.80 4.62
N GLU A 79 -6.61 -25.03 3.64
CA GLU A 79 -6.26 -25.04 2.21
C GLU A 79 -5.87 -23.65 1.72
N GLN A 80 -6.63 -22.62 2.09
CA GLN A 80 -6.31 -21.22 1.76
C GLN A 80 -4.97 -20.82 2.36
N PHE A 81 -4.73 -21.15 3.62
CA PHE A 81 -3.49 -20.81 4.28
C PHE A 81 -2.28 -21.42 3.58
N ASN A 82 -2.30 -22.73 3.33
CA ASN A 82 -1.18 -23.42 2.68
C ASN A 82 -0.90 -22.84 1.30
N ARG A 83 -1.95 -22.68 0.47
CA ARG A 83 -1.82 -22.09 -0.87
C ARG A 83 -1.25 -20.68 -0.82
N ARG A 84 -1.72 -19.83 0.10
CA ARG A 84 -1.23 -18.45 0.24
C ARG A 84 0.17 -18.35 0.82
N MET A 85 0.55 -19.29 1.67
CA MET A 85 1.93 -19.37 2.17
C MET A 85 2.89 -19.69 1.04
N GLU A 86 2.66 -20.77 0.29
CA GLU A 86 3.50 -21.18 -0.85
C GLU A 86 3.59 -20.06 -1.90
N TYR A 87 2.44 -19.53 -2.29
CA TYR A 87 2.37 -18.46 -3.28
C TYR A 87 3.09 -17.18 -2.80
N GLY A 88 2.87 -16.76 -1.57
CA GLY A 88 3.50 -15.57 -1.01
C GLY A 88 5.02 -15.71 -0.88
N GLU A 89 5.51 -16.87 -0.46
CA GLU A 89 6.96 -17.16 -0.40
C GLU A 89 7.59 -17.11 -1.79
N GLU A 90 6.92 -17.67 -2.81
CA GLU A 90 7.38 -17.63 -4.19
C GLU A 90 7.48 -16.21 -4.75
N ILE A 91 6.37 -15.43 -4.71
CA ILE A 91 6.34 -14.09 -5.29
C ILE A 91 7.28 -13.13 -4.55
N LEU A 92 7.34 -13.19 -3.22
CA LEU A 92 8.24 -12.33 -2.44
C LEU A 92 9.70 -12.70 -2.61
N SER A 93 10.03 -14.00 -2.78
CA SER A 93 11.39 -14.44 -3.13
C SER A 93 11.83 -13.87 -4.48
N ASN A 94 10.97 -13.99 -5.50
CA ASN A 94 11.24 -13.46 -6.83
C ASN A 94 11.35 -11.93 -6.83
N TYR A 95 10.46 -11.25 -6.10
CA TYR A 95 10.50 -9.80 -5.95
C TYR A 95 11.80 -9.33 -5.29
N TYR A 96 12.23 -10.01 -4.22
CA TYR A 96 13.49 -9.72 -3.57
C TYR A 96 14.69 -9.88 -4.53
N ASP A 97 14.80 -11.00 -5.19
CA ASP A 97 15.92 -11.29 -6.10
C ASP A 97 16.02 -10.29 -7.27
N ASN A 98 14.87 -9.89 -7.80
CA ASN A 98 14.82 -8.99 -8.95
C ASN A 98 15.09 -7.52 -8.57
N TYR A 99 14.67 -7.07 -7.39
CA TYR A 99 14.60 -5.64 -7.10
C TYR A 99 15.48 -5.16 -5.94
N ILE A 100 16.01 -6.05 -5.09
CA ILE A 100 16.72 -5.65 -3.86
C ILE A 100 17.90 -4.70 -4.10
N ASN A 101 18.59 -4.84 -5.25
CA ASN A 101 19.73 -4.02 -5.61
C ASN A 101 19.36 -2.67 -6.24
N SER A 102 18.12 -2.50 -6.69
CA SER A 102 17.60 -1.29 -7.34
C SER A 102 16.80 -0.40 -6.40
N PHE A 103 16.42 -0.87 -5.23
CA PHE A 103 15.61 -0.09 -4.30
C PHE A 103 16.28 1.19 -3.83
N ASN A 104 15.52 2.27 -3.87
CA ASN A 104 15.91 3.51 -3.21
C ASN A 104 16.02 3.29 -1.68
N LYS A 105 17.11 3.79 -1.09
CA LYS A 105 17.37 3.68 0.35
C LYS A 105 17.02 4.94 1.13
N ILE A 106 16.72 6.03 0.43
CA ILE A 106 16.29 7.29 1.05
C ILE A 106 14.76 7.27 1.09
N VAL A 107 14.22 6.59 2.09
CA VAL A 107 12.79 6.30 2.17
C VAL A 107 12.21 6.56 3.55
N VAL A 108 10.89 6.74 3.59
CA VAL A 108 10.07 6.68 4.81
C VAL A 108 8.92 5.72 4.53
N VAL A 109 8.73 4.74 5.40
CA VAL A 109 7.66 3.73 5.28
C VAL A 109 6.53 3.99 6.26
N GLU A 110 5.34 3.50 5.91
CA GLU A 110 4.14 3.51 6.75
C GLU A 110 3.80 4.91 7.32
N ARG A 111 4.04 5.94 6.48
CA ARG A 111 3.89 7.34 6.93
C ARG A 111 2.44 7.74 7.13
N ASN A 112 2.08 8.02 8.38
CA ASN A 112 0.82 8.68 8.70
C ASN A 112 0.95 10.19 8.45
N ILE A 113 0.22 10.71 7.47
CA ILE A 113 0.06 12.14 7.20
C ILE A 113 -1.27 12.59 7.80
N ARG A 114 -1.22 13.64 8.62
CA ARG A 114 -2.37 14.20 9.32
C ARG A 114 -2.34 15.73 9.25
N ASN A 115 -3.45 16.36 9.60
CA ASN A 115 -3.58 17.82 9.65
C ASN A 115 -3.37 18.51 8.28
N VAL A 116 -3.60 17.80 7.20
CA VAL A 116 -3.65 18.40 5.87
C VAL A 116 -5.03 19.05 5.70
N VAL A 117 -5.06 20.29 5.22
CA VAL A 117 -6.30 20.97 4.86
C VAL A 117 -6.22 21.34 3.38
N PHE A 118 -7.19 20.89 2.61
CA PHE A 118 -7.32 21.20 1.20
C PHE A 118 -8.74 21.67 0.89
N ASN A 119 -8.89 22.86 0.34
CA ASN A 119 -10.18 23.51 0.10
C ASN A 119 -11.11 23.48 1.34
N ASN A 120 -10.57 23.80 2.50
CA ASN A 120 -11.25 23.78 3.82
C ASN A 120 -11.70 22.37 4.28
N VAL A 121 -11.25 21.31 3.61
CA VAL A 121 -11.55 19.93 3.99
C VAL A 121 -10.33 19.32 4.69
N PRO A 122 -10.48 18.85 5.95
CA PRO A 122 -9.39 18.17 6.65
C PRO A 122 -9.18 16.78 6.07
N LEU A 123 -7.93 16.47 5.74
CA LEU A 123 -7.52 15.21 5.15
C LEU A 123 -6.48 14.51 6.01
N LYS A 124 -6.49 13.19 5.96
CA LYS A 124 -5.47 12.32 6.55
C LYS A 124 -5.31 11.05 5.71
N GLY A 125 -4.13 10.48 5.74
CA GLY A 125 -3.88 9.21 5.08
C GLY A 125 -2.61 8.54 5.59
N LYS A 126 -2.48 7.26 5.30
CA LYS A 126 -1.30 6.47 5.51
C LYS A 126 -0.76 6.10 4.14
N LEU A 127 0.55 6.27 3.94
CA LEU A 127 1.25 5.96 2.71
C LEU A 127 2.26 4.85 2.99
N ASP A 128 2.32 3.85 2.11
CA ASP A 128 3.13 2.66 2.33
C ASP A 128 4.62 3.00 2.29
N LYS A 129 5.08 3.67 1.23
CA LYS A 129 6.47 4.11 1.11
C LYS A 129 6.56 5.47 0.40
N LEU A 130 7.43 6.32 0.90
CA LEU A 130 7.85 7.56 0.27
C LEU A 130 9.34 7.45 -0.08
N GLU A 131 9.69 7.68 -1.32
CA GLU A 131 11.07 7.72 -1.80
C GLU A 131 11.46 9.16 -2.09
N PHE A 132 12.67 9.55 -1.69
CA PHE A 132 13.10 10.95 -1.74
C PHE A 132 14.28 11.18 -2.67
N ASP A 133 14.15 12.26 -3.44
CA ASP A 133 15.27 12.96 -4.07
C ASP A 133 15.17 14.43 -3.66
N GLY A 134 15.92 14.81 -2.62
CA GLY A 134 15.78 16.10 -1.96
C GLY A 134 14.37 16.32 -1.40
N LYS A 135 13.64 17.28 -1.97
CA LYS A 135 12.24 17.58 -1.62
C LYS A 135 11.23 16.85 -2.51
N SER A 136 11.70 16.30 -3.62
CA SER A 136 10.88 15.53 -4.54
C SER A 136 10.56 14.17 -3.95
N VAL A 137 9.29 13.76 -4.06
CA VAL A 137 8.78 12.53 -3.45
C VAL A 137 8.12 11.69 -4.52
N ASN A 138 8.57 10.44 -4.68
CA ASN A 138 7.81 9.37 -5.32
C ASN A 138 7.01 8.64 -4.23
N VAL A 139 5.70 8.56 -4.40
CA VAL A 139 4.83 7.81 -3.50
C VAL A 139 4.64 6.41 -4.07
N VAL A 140 5.09 5.40 -3.35
CA VAL A 140 4.93 4.00 -3.75
C VAL A 140 3.85 3.33 -2.90
N ASP A 141 2.91 2.67 -3.56
CA ASP A 141 1.80 1.93 -2.95
C ASP A 141 1.82 0.49 -3.50
N TYR A 142 1.98 -0.47 -2.60
CA TYR A 142 2.09 -1.86 -2.96
C TYR A 142 0.74 -2.48 -3.28
N LYS A 143 0.71 -3.33 -4.30
CA LYS A 143 -0.48 -4.05 -4.73
C LYS A 143 -0.21 -5.55 -4.83
N SER A 144 -1.05 -6.34 -4.17
CA SER A 144 -1.05 -7.80 -4.24
C SER A 144 -2.19 -8.30 -5.12
N GLY A 145 -2.34 -7.80 -6.31
CA GLY A 145 -3.40 -8.15 -7.24
C GLY A 145 -2.92 -8.08 -8.68
N ASP A 146 -3.71 -8.64 -9.57
CA ASP A 146 -3.47 -8.73 -11.00
C ASP A 146 -3.30 -7.33 -11.63
N PRO A 147 -2.12 -7.01 -12.23
CA PRO A 147 -1.84 -5.71 -12.83
C PRO A 147 -2.75 -5.40 -14.02
N ASP A 148 -3.15 -6.40 -14.82
CA ASP A 148 -4.03 -6.19 -15.97
C ASP A 148 -5.39 -5.64 -15.56
N LYS A 149 -5.96 -6.15 -14.48
CA LYS A 149 -7.22 -5.64 -13.90
C LYS A 149 -7.07 -4.25 -13.28
N ALA A 150 -5.85 -3.82 -13.02
CA ALA A 150 -5.56 -2.50 -12.47
C ALA A 150 -5.63 -1.38 -13.51
N LEU A 151 -5.36 -1.65 -14.79
CA LEU A 151 -5.34 -0.64 -15.85
C LEU A 151 -6.63 0.17 -15.94
N ALA A 152 -7.78 -0.48 -15.78
CA ALA A 152 -9.07 0.24 -15.76
C ALA A 152 -9.19 1.20 -14.57
N LYS A 153 -8.62 0.84 -13.41
CA LYS A 153 -8.66 1.64 -12.19
C LYS A 153 -7.74 2.86 -12.22
N LEU A 154 -6.77 2.88 -13.15
CA LEU A 154 -5.84 3.99 -13.37
C LEU A 154 -6.40 5.09 -14.28
N LYS A 155 -7.49 4.85 -14.97
CA LYS A 155 -8.08 5.81 -15.90
C LYS A 155 -8.54 7.07 -15.17
N GLY A 156 -8.19 8.24 -15.73
CA GLY A 156 -8.68 9.52 -15.25
C GLY A 156 -10.19 9.72 -15.50
N PRO A 157 -10.75 10.84 -15.04
CA PRO A 157 -12.14 11.20 -15.28
C PRO A 157 -12.51 11.20 -16.76
N SER A 158 -13.73 10.77 -17.05
CA SER A 158 -14.34 10.78 -18.38
C SER A 158 -15.82 11.11 -18.29
N GLU A 159 -16.50 11.33 -19.41
CA GLU A 159 -17.95 11.56 -19.41
C GLU A 159 -18.75 10.41 -18.77
N LYS A 160 -18.28 9.17 -18.94
CA LYS A 160 -18.92 7.97 -18.36
C LYS A 160 -18.53 7.73 -16.91
N GLU A 161 -17.32 8.13 -16.52
CA GLU A 161 -16.76 7.94 -15.18
C GLU A 161 -16.19 9.28 -14.67
N PRO A 162 -17.04 10.25 -14.28
CA PRO A 162 -16.62 11.61 -13.93
C PRO A 162 -15.67 11.67 -12.73
N ASN A 163 -15.64 10.64 -11.90
CA ASN A 163 -14.76 10.54 -10.74
C ASN A 163 -13.44 9.79 -11.02
N GLY A 164 -13.25 9.28 -12.24
CA GLY A 164 -12.10 8.42 -12.59
C GLY A 164 -12.08 7.08 -11.84
N GLY A 165 -11.05 6.29 -12.06
CA GLY A 165 -10.86 5.00 -11.41
C GLY A 165 -10.32 5.11 -9.98
N ASP A 166 -10.42 4.01 -9.23
CA ASP A 166 -10.03 3.97 -7.81
C ASP A 166 -8.56 4.31 -7.59
N TYR A 167 -7.65 3.80 -8.44
CA TYR A 167 -6.22 4.06 -8.32
C TYR A 167 -5.85 5.47 -8.78
N TRP A 168 -6.51 5.98 -9.82
CA TRP A 168 -6.35 7.37 -10.20
C TRP A 168 -6.70 8.31 -9.04
N ARG A 169 -7.85 8.11 -8.40
CA ARG A 169 -8.23 8.89 -7.21
C ARG A 169 -7.23 8.73 -6.07
N GLN A 170 -6.69 7.53 -5.88
CA GLN A 170 -5.68 7.25 -4.86
C GLN A 170 -4.39 8.04 -5.12
N ALA A 171 -3.91 8.06 -6.37
CA ALA A 171 -2.73 8.82 -6.76
C ALA A 171 -2.90 10.33 -6.54
N VAL A 172 -4.04 10.88 -6.98
CA VAL A 172 -4.36 12.30 -6.77
C VAL A 172 -4.45 12.63 -5.27
N PHE A 173 -5.06 11.76 -4.49
CA PHE A 173 -5.18 11.95 -3.04
C PHE A 173 -3.80 11.93 -2.35
N TYR A 174 -2.92 11.04 -2.74
CA TYR A 174 -1.55 10.99 -2.23
C TYR A 174 -0.78 12.26 -2.56
N LYS A 175 -0.91 12.74 -3.80
CA LYS A 175 -0.31 14.02 -4.20
C LYS A 175 -0.81 15.18 -3.33
N ILE A 176 -2.11 15.29 -3.09
CA ILE A 176 -2.67 16.32 -2.21
C ILE A 176 -2.11 16.18 -0.79
N LEU A 177 -2.06 14.98 -0.24
CA LEU A 177 -1.53 14.76 1.12
C LEU A 177 -0.06 15.19 1.24
N VAL A 178 0.77 14.85 0.28
CA VAL A 178 2.21 15.16 0.31
C VAL A 178 2.46 16.64 0.08
N ASP A 179 1.85 17.22 -0.97
CA ASP A 179 2.07 18.61 -1.37
C ASP A 179 1.55 19.62 -0.32
N HIS A 180 0.55 19.24 0.47
CA HIS A 180 -0.06 20.08 1.52
C HIS A 180 0.27 19.63 2.94
N TYR A 181 1.31 18.80 3.11
CA TYR A 181 1.71 18.33 4.44
C TYR A 181 2.37 19.46 5.24
N PRO A 182 1.73 20.00 6.30
CA PRO A 182 2.18 21.23 6.95
C PRO A 182 3.52 21.10 7.67
N SER A 183 3.95 19.87 7.99
CA SER A 183 5.18 19.63 8.76
C SER A 183 6.43 19.49 7.88
N LYS A 184 6.29 19.43 6.56
CA LYS A 184 7.39 19.18 5.62
C LYS A 184 7.15 19.93 4.31
N ASP A 185 8.22 20.42 3.72
CA ASP A 185 8.21 21.04 2.39
C ASP A 185 8.53 19.96 1.34
N TRP A 186 7.59 19.04 1.16
CA TRP A 186 7.67 17.94 0.22
C TRP A 186 6.85 18.21 -1.03
N LYS A 187 7.28 17.63 -2.16
CA LYS A 187 6.59 17.77 -3.44
C LYS A 187 6.42 16.40 -4.08
N ALA A 188 5.20 15.90 -4.18
CA ALA A 188 4.93 14.67 -4.88
C ALA A 188 5.11 14.88 -6.40
N VAL A 189 6.09 14.18 -6.98
CA VAL A 189 6.42 14.22 -8.40
C VAL A 189 5.84 13.04 -9.16
N SER A 190 5.66 11.91 -8.47
CA SER A 190 5.07 10.68 -9.02
C SER A 190 4.32 9.88 -7.95
N THR A 191 3.44 9.02 -8.41
CA THR A 191 2.86 7.93 -7.62
C THR A 191 3.00 6.64 -8.42
N GLU A 192 3.56 5.64 -7.80
CA GLU A 192 3.82 4.32 -8.35
C GLU A 192 2.94 3.29 -7.64
N PHE A 193 2.26 2.46 -8.41
CA PHE A 193 1.59 1.27 -7.92
C PHE A 193 2.48 0.08 -8.23
N ASP A 194 3.12 -0.45 -7.21
CA ASP A 194 4.10 -1.52 -7.31
C ASP A 194 3.39 -2.87 -7.10
N PHE A 195 3.25 -3.62 -8.18
CA PHE A 195 2.58 -4.93 -8.19
C PHE A 195 3.59 -6.02 -7.86
N ILE A 196 3.32 -6.73 -6.77
CA ILE A 196 4.21 -7.78 -6.26
C ILE A 196 3.96 -9.12 -6.98
N GLU A 197 2.76 -9.33 -7.50
CA GLU A 197 2.44 -10.50 -8.32
C GLU A 197 3.07 -10.34 -9.71
N PRO A 198 3.76 -11.37 -10.25
CA PRO A 198 4.30 -11.31 -11.60
C PRO A 198 3.17 -11.27 -12.65
N ASP A 199 3.51 -10.67 -13.80
CA ASP A 199 2.65 -10.69 -15.00
C ASP A 199 2.46 -12.13 -15.52
#